data_39abaae1e6b3f4cbac62e1e9bf55f595
#
_entry.id   39abaae1e6b3f4cbac62e1e9bf55f595
#
_cell.length_a   1.000
_cell.length_b   1.000
_cell.length_c   1.000
_cell.angle_alpha   90.00
_cell.angle_beta   90.00
_cell.angle_gamma   90.00
#
_symmetry.space_group_name_H-M   'P 1'
#
loop_
_entity.id
_entity.type
_entity.pdbx_description
1 polymer ?
#
loop_
_entity_poly.entity_id
_entity_poly.type
_entity_poly.pdbx_seq_one_letter_code
_entity_poly.pdbx_strand_id
1 'polypeptide(L)'
;VMVSGILMPLSSNKLLILNPFCAPEDIDLEMMRYRPNSWMMIPMFVAFLVRNGRITDDYDMSYLLAAGVGCEACNNKEMKNYQKFLKDHNCNARFTTGYGCSEAGSNMTLPMMPYAMENGSVGVPLPVDIISIFKAGTHEELGYNQMGEICKYGQGNMLGYDDPESTAKALQMHEDGRVWLHTGDMGYMTEDGVLHVLTRGKSPRHGGGDLATLLMENIVADADIEGIKDEFFVIIPDEKYPGRFLPYLYVILEDGYTVEDIADQVYECLDPYMHPVDIFELPERPFFHFKTNRIGLK
;
A
#
# COMPACT_ATOMS: atom_id res chain seq x y z
N VAL A 1 -2.62 -10.25 9.63
CA VAL A 1 -1.51 -11.21 9.61
C VAL A 1 -1.94 -12.57 10.13
N MET A 2 -2.63 -12.67 11.29
CA MET A 2 -2.98 -13.99 11.87
C MET A 2 -3.81 -14.86 10.94
N VAL A 3 -4.86 -14.33 10.34
CA VAL A 3 -5.73 -15.08 9.44
C VAL A 3 -5.01 -15.47 8.16
N SER A 4 -4.50 -14.50 7.40
CA SER A 4 -3.86 -14.75 6.09
C SER A 4 -2.48 -15.39 6.18
N GLY A 5 -1.71 -15.06 7.22
CA GLY A 5 -0.33 -15.53 7.37
C GLY A 5 -0.17 -16.83 8.17
N ILE A 6 -1.14 -17.20 9.01
CA ILE A 6 -1.07 -18.39 9.87
C ILE A 6 -2.23 -19.35 9.60
N LEU A 7 -3.47 -18.91 9.82
CA LEU A 7 -4.61 -19.81 9.75
C LEU A 7 -4.88 -20.34 8.33
N MET A 8 -4.79 -19.49 7.32
CA MET A 8 -5.03 -19.86 5.93
C MET A 8 -3.99 -20.89 5.41
N PRO A 9 -2.66 -20.71 5.59
CA PRO A 9 -1.70 -21.75 5.22
C PRO A 9 -1.94 -23.08 5.94
N LEU A 10 -2.20 -23.05 7.25
CA LEU A 10 -2.47 -24.28 8.03
C LEU A 10 -3.75 -24.97 7.58
N SER A 11 -4.86 -24.24 7.33
CA SER A 11 -6.10 -24.79 6.82
C SER A 11 -5.96 -25.37 5.41
N SER A 12 -4.98 -24.90 4.64
CA SER A 12 -4.64 -25.38 3.30
C SER A 12 -3.57 -26.49 3.32
N ASN A 13 -3.30 -27.07 4.48
CA ASN A 13 -2.29 -28.13 4.68
C ASN A 13 -0.90 -27.76 4.15
N LYS A 14 -0.49 -26.51 4.34
CA LYS A 14 0.85 -26.02 3.97
C LYS A 14 1.78 -26.04 5.16
N LEU A 15 3.05 -26.34 4.91
CA LEU A 15 4.11 -26.17 5.92
C LEU A 15 4.32 -24.68 6.15
N LEU A 16 4.13 -24.23 7.38
CA LEU A 16 4.33 -22.85 7.78
C LEU A 16 5.67 -22.70 8.53
N ILE A 17 6.51 -21.79 8.06
CA ILE A 17 7.76 -21.42 8.71
C ILE A 17 7.49 -20.13 9.50
N LEU A 18 7.62 -20.19 10.81
CA LEU A 18 7.48 -19.06 11.71
C LEU A 18 8.84 -18.77 12.36
N ASN A 19 9.38 -17.59 12.07
CA ASN A 19 10.56 -17.09 12.76
C ASN A 19 10.26 -15.71 13.38
N PRO A 20 9.79 -15.67 14.65
CA PRO A 20 9.43 -14.41 15.31
C PRO A 20 10.65 -13.54 15.66
N PHE A 21 11.85 -14.07 15.51
CA PHE A 21 13.11 -13.38 15.84
C PHE A 21 13.88 -12.92 14.59
N CYS A 22 13.29 -13.09 13.39
CA CYS A 22 13.91 -12.59 12.18
C CYS A 22 13.90 -11.04 12.19
N ALA A 23 15.10 -10.47 12.22
CA ALA A 23 15.24 -9.04 11.99
C ALA A 23 14.97 -8.73 10.49
N PRO A 24 14.37 -7.59 10.15
CA PRO A 24 14.14 -7.24 8.76
C PRO A 24 15.40 -7.27 7.90
N GLU A 25 16.53 -6.89 8.48
CA GLU A 25 17.85 -6.86 7.86
C GLU A 25 18.38 -8.25 7.51
N ASP A 26 17.81 -9.32 8.07
CA ASP A 26 18.24 -10.71 7.87
C ASP A 26 17.27 -11.55 7.02
N ILE A 27 16.28 -10.91 6.42
CA ILE A 27 15.26 -11.62 5.64
C ILE A 27 15.83 -12.40 4.46
N ASP A 28 16.89 -11.91 3.83
CA ASP A 28 17.58 -12.56 2.73
C ASP A 28 18.26 -13.87 3.20
N LEU A 29 18.83 -13.91 4.41
CA LEU A 29 19.40 -15.12 5.00
C LEU A 29 18.31 -16.18 5.25
N GLU A 30 17.15 -15.75 5.75
CA GLU A 30 16.00 -16.63 5.95
C GLU A 30 15.45 -17.17 4.61
N MET A 31 15.41 -16.33 3.59
CA MET A 31 15.02 -16.72 2.23
C MET A 31 15.97 -17.79 1.65
N MET A 32 17.27 -17.58 1.78
CA MET A 32 18.27 -18.55 1.32
C MET A 32 18.21 -19.86 2.11
N ARG A 33 17.96 -19.76 3.43
CA ARG A 33 17.92 -20.91 4.34
C ARG A 33 16.71 -21.80 4.10
N TYR A 34 15.52 -21.22 4.01
CA TYR A 34 14.26 -21.96 3.99
C TYR A 34 13.69 -22.18 2.59
N ARG A 35 14.09 -21.40 1.60
CA ARG A 35 13.63 -21.48 0.22
C ARG A 35 12.11 -21.67 0.12
N PRO A 36 11.30 -20.74 0.66
CA PRO A 36 9.85 -20.90 0.74
C PRO A 36 9.21 -20.87 -0.64
N ASN A 37 8.19 -21.69 -0.89
CA ASN A 37 7.45 -21.65 -2.15
C ASN A 37 6.52 -20.46 -2.26
N SER A 38 6.14 -19.87 -1.13
CA SER A 38 5.34 -18.65 -1.11
C SER A 38 5.68 -17.80 0.10
N TRP A 39 5.59 -16.49 -0.06
CA TRP A 39 5.66 -15.55 1.05
C TRP A 39 4.48 -14.58 1.04
N MET A 40 4.18 -14.02 2.21
CA MET A 40 3.45 -12.79 2.38
C MET A 40 4.27 -11.89 3.29
N MET A 41 4.80 -10.82 2.75
CA MET A 41 5.68 -9.89 3.45
C MET A 41 5.03 -8.50 3.54
N ILE A 42 5.63 -7.64 4.33
CA ILE A 42 5.37 -6.19 4.30
C ILE A 42 6.45 -5.52 3.46
N PRO A 43 6.18 -4.35 2.86
CA PRO A 43 7.12 -3.66 1.97
C PRO A 43 8.52 -3.51 2.55
N MET A 44 8.63 -3.19 3.83
CA MET A 44 9.93 -3.05 4.51
C MET A 44 10.82 -4.29 4.38
N PHE A 45 10.28 -5.50 4.58
CA PHE A 45 11.07 -6.73 4.44
C PHE A 45 11.53 -6.95 3.00
N VAL A 46 10.68 -6.62 2.02
CA VAL A 46 11.07 -6.72 0.61
C VAL A 46 12.13 -5.70 0.25
N ALA A 47 12.03 -4.48 0.77
CA ALA A 47 13.06 -3.45 0.59
C ALA A 47 14.42 -3.91 1.13
N PHE A 48 14.46 -4.53 2.31
CA PHE A 48 15.70 -5.11 2.85
C PHE A 48 16.20 -6.29 2.01
N LEU A 49 15.30 -7.18 1.57
CA LEU A 49 15.66 -8.30 0.71
C LEU A 49 16.38 -7.84 -0.57
N VAL A 50 15.87 -6.81 -1.21
CA VAL A 50 16.44 -6.27 -2.45
C VAL A 50 17.73 -5.48 -2.19
N ARG A 51 17.80 -4.74 -1.07
CA ARG A 51 18.90 -3.81 -0.78
C ARG A 51 20.15 -4.46 -0.20
N ASN A 52 20.01 -5.56 0.53
CA ASN A 52 21.11 -6.12 1.33
C ASN A 52 22.30 -6.64 0.51
N GLY A 53 22.10 -7.02 -0.77
CA GLY A 53 23.18 -7.46 -1.66
C GLY A 53 23.86 -8.78 -1.28
N ARG A 54 23.33 -9.52 -0.27
CA ARG A 54 23.84 -10.85 0.10
C ARG A 54 23.29 -11.96 -0.81
N ILE A 55 22.16 -11.72 -1.47
CA ILE A 55 21.67 -12.56 -2.56
C ILE A 55 22.45 -12.15 -3.81
N THR A 56 23.31 -13.03 -4.28
CA THR A 56 24.18 -12.78 -5.47
C THR A 56 23.37 -12.91 -6.76
N ASP A 57 23.82 -12.26 -7.82
CA ASP A 57 23.09 -12.24 -9.11
C ASP A 57 22.86 -13.64 -9.71
N ASP A 58 23.67 -14.62 -9.33
CA ASP A 58 23.55 -16.03 -9.77
C ASP A 58 22.64 -16.88 -8.84
N TYR A 59 22.09 -16.30 -7.78
CA TYR A 59 21.24 -17.03 -6.86
C TYR A 59 19.87 -17.34 -7.50
N ASP A 60 19.53 -18.62 -7.54
CA ASP A 60 18.29 -19.09 -8.17
C ASP A 60 17.11 -19.10 -7.20
N MET A 61 16.10 -18.28 -7.47
CA MET A 61 14.84 -18.18 -6.72
C MET A 61 13.66 -18.86 -7.43
N SER A 62 13.90 -19.76 -8.38
CA SER A 62 12.85 -20.49 -9.11
C SER A 62 11.93 -21.33 -8.20
N TYR A 63 12.34 -21.60 -6.96
CA TYR A 63 11.53 -22.27 -5.95
C TYR A 63 10.33 -21.44 -5.47
N LEU A 64 10.39 -20.13 -5.61
CA LEU A 64 9.31 -19.23 -5.19
C LEU A 64 8.21 -19.18 -6.25
N LEU A 65 7.00 -19.54 -5.88
CA LEU A 65 5.84 -19.64 -6.77
C LEU A 65 4.84 -18.49 -6.59
N ALA A 66 4.84 -17.86 -5.41
CA ALA A 66 3.97 -16.73 -5.09
C ALA A 66 4.67 -15.73 -4.16
N ALA A 67 4.62 -14.46 -4.53
CA ALA A 67 5.23 -13.34 -3.82
C ALA A 67 4.16 -12.28 -3.55
N GLY A 68 3.59 -12.29 -2.34
CA GLY A 68 2.60 -11.32 -1.89
C GLY A 68 3.19 -10.28 -0.95
N VAL A 69 2.71 -9.04 -1.07
CA VAL A 69 2.99 -7.96 -0.13
C VAL A 69 1.70 -7.31 0.34
N GLY A 70 1.66 -6.88 1.57
CA GLY A 70 0.48 -6.23 2.16
C GLY A 70 0.82 -5.46 3.42
N CYS A 71 -0.22 -5.00 4.13
CA CYS A 71 -0.16 -4.18 5.34
C CYS A 71 0.27 -2.72 5.13
N GLU A 72 0.94 -2.39 4.04
CA GLU A 72 1.26 -1.05 3.57
C GLU A 72 1.17 -1.04 2.04
N ALA A 73 0.87 0.11 1.46
CA ALA A 73 0.88 0.29 0.02
C ALA A 73 2.33 0.36 -0.50
N CYS A 74 2.55 -0.19 -1.69
CA CYS A 74 3.76 0.03 -2.47
C CYS A 74 3.44 0.97 -3.63
N ASN A 75 4.33 1.90 -3.93
CA ASN A 75 4.19 2.71 -5.12
C ASN A 75 4.61 1.91 -6.37
N ASN A 76 4.35 2.49 -7.54
CA ASN A 76 4.61 1.82 -8.82
C ASN A 76 6.10 1.50 -9.04
N LYS A 77 7.00 2.36 -8.59
CA LYS A 77 8.46 2.17 -8.70
C LYS A 77 8.92 1.01 -7.82
N GLU A 78 8.47 0.95 -6.58
CA GLU A 78 8.75 -0.18 -5.69
C GLU A 78 8.27 -1.50 -6.30
N MET A 79 7.05 -1.55 -6.82
CA MET A 79 6.49 -2.76 -7.45
C MET A 79 7.30 -3.20 -8.66
N LYS A 80 7.73 -2.26 -9.53
CA LYS A 80 8.59 -2.53 -10.68
C LYS A 80 9.96 -3.08 -10.25
N ASN A 81 10.58 -2.46 -9.24
CA ASN A 81 11.88 -2.85 -8.70
C ASN A 81 11.83 -4.26 -8.08
N TYR A 82 10.81 -4.56 -7.30
CA TYR A 82 10.62 -5.87 -6.68
C TYR A 82 10.37 -6.96 -7.72
N GLN A 83 9.56 -6.66 -8.74
CA GLN A 83 9.33 -7.61 -9.83
C GLN A 83 10.59 -7.85 -10.67
N LYS A 84 11.39 -6.79 -10.88
CA LYS A 84 12.68 -6.91 -11.58
C LYS A 84 13.64 -7.81 -10.77
N PHE A 85 13.77 -7.56 -9.47
CA PHE A 85 14.60 -8.39 -8.58
C PHE A 85 14.23 -9.87 -8.69
N LEU A 86 12.96 -10.22 -8.65
CA LEU A 86 12.52 -11.62 -8.80
C LEU A 86 12.94 -12.20 -10.16
N LYS A 87 12.76 -11.44 -11.23
CA LYS A 87 13.14 -11.89 -12.60
C LYS A 87 14.64 -12.09 -12.74
N ASP A 88 15.43 -11.18 -12.21
CA ASP A 88 16.90 -11.25 -12.27
C ASP A 88 17.44 -12.51 -11.55
N HIS A 89 16.66 -13.08 -10.61
CA HIS A 89 16.98 -14.30 -9.87
C HIS A 89 16.19 -15.55 -10.34
N ASN A 90 15.83 -15.62 -11.63
CA ASN A 90 15.08 -16.74 -12.23
C ASN A 90 13.72 -17.04 -11.61
N CYS A 91 13.13 -16.10 -10.86
CA CYS A 91 11.81 -16.27 -10.25
C CYS A 91 10.71 -15.87 -11.23
N ASN A 92 9.80 -16.82 -11.54
CA ASN A 92 8.63 -16.56 -12.36
C ASN A 92 7.40 -16.11 -11.56
N ALA A 93 7.52 -16.04 -10.22
CA ALA A 93 6.45 -15.51 -9.40
C ALA A 93 6.18 -14.05 -9.74
N ARG A 94 4.90 -13.69 -9.77
CA ARG A 94 4.53 -12.29 -9.88
C ARG A 94 4.44 -11.67 -8.48
N PHE A 95 4.97 -10.47 -8.39
CA PHE A 95 4.83 -9.67 -7.19
C PHE A 95 3.43 -9.08 -7.16
N THR A 96 2.69 -9.33 -6.09
CA THR A 96 1.27 -8.95 -6.00
C THR A 96 0.97 -8.24 -4.70
N THR A 97 0.02 -7.30 -4.77
CA THR A 97 -0.53 -6.63 -3.59
C THR A 97 -1.95 -7.11 -3.34
N GLY A 98 -2.38 -7.05 -2.07
CA GLY A 98 -3.75 -7.26 -1.66
C GLY A 98 -4.17 -6.19 -0.67
N TYR A 99 -5.47 -6.01 -0.49
CA TYR A 99 -6.03 -5.03 0.43
C TYR A 99 -6.90 -5.71 1.48
N GLY A 100 -6.84 -5.18 2.69
CA GLY A 100 -7.65 -5.64 3.81
C GLY A 100 -7.26 -4.98 5.12
N CYS A 101 -8.09 -5.18 6.13
CA CYS A 101 -7.87 -4.67 7.47
C CYS A 101 -8.36 -5.68 8.52
N SER A 102 -8.01 -5.42 9.78
CA SER A 102 -8.46 -6.28 10.90
C SER A 102 -9.96 -6.26 11.06
N GLU A 103 -10.58 -5.12 10.84
CA GLU A 103 -12.02 -4.88 10.90
C GLU A 103 -12.81 -5.68 9.86
N ALA A 104 -12.18 -5.99 8.72
CA ALA A 104 -12.74 -6.83 7.67
C ALA A 104 -12.43 -8.33 7.84
N GLY A 105 -11.78 -8.69 8.95
CA GLY A 105 -11.37 -10.05 9.26
C GLY A 105 -10.03 -10.47 8.65
N SER A 106 -9.58 -9.90 7.57
CA SER A 106 -8.27 -10.07 6.93
C SER A 106 -8.26 -9.37 5.56
N ASN A 107 -7.88 -10.11 4.50
CA ASN A 107 -7.94 -9.63 3.13
C ASN A 107 -9.39 -9.43 2.67
N MET A 108 -9.64 -8.37 1.97
CA MET A 108 -10.90 -8.07 1.28
C MET A 108 -10.78 -8.31 -0.22
N THR A 109 -9.56 -8.29 -0.76
CA THR A 109 -9.30 -8.50 -2.17
C THR A 109 -8.27 -9.60 -2.40
N LEU A 110 -8.32 -10.15 -3.61
CA LEU A 110 -7.33 -11.10 -4.14
C LEU A 110 -6.72 -10.51 -5.41
N PRO A 111 -5.39 -10.60 -5.57
CA PRO A 111 -4.73 -10.30 -6.81
C PRO A 111 -5.06 -11.40 -7.84
N MET A 112 -6.02 -11.15 -8.72
CA MET A 112 -6.38 -12.08 -9.80
C MET A 112 -5.81 -11.63 -11.14
N MET A 113 -5.20 -12.56 -11.85
CA MET A 113 -4.69 -12.33 -13.19
C MET A 113 -5.84 -12.17 -14.20
N PRO A 114 -5.73 -11.28 -15.19
CA PRO A 114 -4.61 -10.38 -15.49
C PRO A 114 -4.55 -9.10 -14.64
N TYR A 115 -5.61 -8.74 -13.95
CA TYR A 115 -5.86 -7.48 -13.25
C TYR A 115 -4.89 -7.19 -12.10
N ALA A 116 -4.26 -8.21 -11.52
CA ALA A 116 -3.29 -8.05 -10.44
C ALA A 116 -2.03 -7.26 -10.80
N MET A 117 -1.87 -6.91 -12.07
CA MET A 117 -0.65 -6.27 -12.59
C MET A 117 -0.85 -4.81 -12.98
N GLU A 118 -2.04 -4.27 -12.81
CA GLU A 118 -2.25 -2.85 -13.00
C GLU A 118 -1.61 -2.09 -11.83
N ASN A 119 -0.85 -1.06 -12.16
CA ASN A 119 -0.19 -0.22 -11.17
C ASN A 119 -1.22 0.37 -10.20
N GLY A 120 -0.95 0.26 -8.88
CA GLY A 120 -1.86 0.71 -7.84
C GLY A 120 -3.08 -0.18 -7.58
N SER A 121 -3.24 -1.28 -8.33
CA SER A 121 -4.28 -2.27 -8.10
C SER A 121 -4.01 -3.10 -6.86
N VAL A 122 -5.06 -3.37 -6.10
CA VAL A 122 -5.04 -4.34 -4.99
C VAL A 122 -5.88 -5.59 -5.30
N GLY A 123 -6.25 -5.78 -6.56
CA GLY A 123 -7.02 -6.92 -7.04
C GLY A 123 -8.54 -6.72 -6.99
N VAL A 124 -9.26 -7.82 -7.04
CA VAL A 124 -10.73 -7.85 -7.05
C VAL A 124 -11.29 -8.33 -5.71
N PRO A 125 -12.54 -7.97 -5.35
CA PRO A 125 -13.17 -8.43 -4.12
C PRO A 125 -13.15 -9.95 -3.97
N LEU A 126 -13.02 -10.42 -2.74
CA LEU A 126 -13.24 -11.85 -2.42
C LEU A 126 -14.66 -12.27 -2.79
N PRO A 127 -14.90 -13.52 -3.26
CA PRO A 127 -16.22 -13.99 -3.64
C PRO A 127 -17.28 -13.93 -2.54
N VAL A 128 -16.85 -13.82 -1.28
CA VAL A 128 -17.73 -13.74 -0.09
C VAL A 128 -18.00 -12.30 0.36
N ASP A 129 -17.38 -11.34 -0.29
CA ASP A 129 -17.43 -9.93 0.06
C ASP A 129 -18.00 -9.09 -1.10
N ILE A 130 -18.74 -8.06 -0.74
CA ILE A 130 -19.13 -6.98 -1.64
C ILE A 130 -18.33 -5.75 -1.22
N ILE A 131 -17.62 -5.15 -2.15
CA ILE A 131 -16.94 -3.88 -1.96
C ILE A 131 -17.61 -2.85 -2.87
N SER A 132 -17.98 -1.71 -2.30
CA SER A 132 -18.53 -0.58 -3.04
C SER A 132 -17.83 0.70 -2.59
N ILE A 133 -17.89 1.70 -3.46
CA ILE A 133 -17.30 3.02 -3.22
C ILE A 133 -18.43 3.98 -2.90
N PHE A 134 -18.34 4.64 -1.75
CA PHE A 134 -19.34 5.62 -1.31
C PHE A 134 -18.74 7.01 -1.21
N LYS A 135 -19.54 8.01 -1.44
CA LYS A 135 -19.15 9.40 -1.20
C LYS A 135 -18.86 9.58 0.28
N ALA A 136 -17.64 10.01 0.59
CA ALA A 136 -17.14 10.06 1.96
C ALA A 136 -18.10 10.79 2.92
N GLY A 137 -18.41 10.11 4.03
CA GLY A 137 -19.35 10.62 5.07
C GLY A 137 -20.81 10.59 4.68
N THR A 138 -21.19 9.84 3.64
CA THR A 138 -22.58 9.63 3.20
C THR A 138 -22.83 8.16 2.89
N HIS A 139 -24.08 7.79 2.59
CA HIS A 139 -24.47 6.48 2.07
C HIS A 139 -24.75 6.50 0.56
N GLU A 140 -24.29 7.55 -0.15
CA GLU A 140 -24.44 7.67 -1.60
C GLU A 140 -23.36 6.81 -2.28
N GLU A 141 -23.78 5.73 -2.95
CA GLU A 141 -22.89 4.86 -3.72
C GLU A 141 -22.45 5.56 -5.00
N LEU A 142 -21.16 5.51 -5.29
CA LEU A 142 -20.54 6.09 -6.47
C LEU A 142 -20.41 5.06 -7.60
N GLY A 143 -20.34 5.57 -8.83
CA GLY A 143 -20.04 4.74 -10.00
C GLY A 143 -18.57 4.35 -10.12
N TYR A 144 -18.27 3.55 -11.15
CA TYR A 144 -16.91 3.16 -11.47
C TYR A 144 -16.00 4.37 -11.77
N ASN A 145 -14.73 4.24 -11.48
CA ASN A 145 -13.69 5.26 -11.69
C ASN A 145 -13.94 6.57 -10.92
N GLN A 146 -14.82 6.56 -9.93
CA GLN A 146 -15.05 7.71 -9.05
C GLN A 146 -14.43 7.46 -7.69
N MET A 147 -13.63 8.42 -7.22
CA MET A 147 -12.97 8.34 -5.92
C MET A 147 -13.96 8.55 -4.78
N GLY A 148 -13.94 7.65 -3.81
CA GLY A 148 -14.73 7.72 -2.58
C GLY A 148 -14.20 6.82 -1.49
N GLU A 149 -14.96 6.68 -0.41
CA GLU A 149 -14.64 5.78 0.69
C GLU A 149 -14.90 4.33 0.29
N ILE A 150 -13.94 3.47 0.55
CA ILE A 150 -14.04 2.03 0.33
C ILE A 150 -14.87 1.43 1.46
N CYS A 151 -16.02 0.85 1.14
CA CYS A 151 -16.87 0.17 2.10
C CYS A 151 -17.06 -1.30 1.73
N LYS A 152 -17.20 -2.14 2.76
CA LYS A 152 -17.34 -3.59 2.62
C LYS A 152 -18.60 -4.11 3.29
N TYR A 153 -19.31 -4.98 2.61
CA TYR A 153 -20.32 -5.84 3.18
C TYR A 153 -19.90 -7.30 3.02
N GLY A 154 -19.97 -8.09 4.09
CA GLY A 154 -19.63 -9.53 4.05
C GLY A 154 -19.47 -10.12 5.43
N GLN A 155 -19.33 -11.45 5.47
CA GLN A 155 -19.31 -12.24 6.72
C GLN A 155 -18.05 -12.01 7.58
N GLY A 156 -16.96 -11.51 7.00
CA GLY A 156 -15.70 -11.28 7.70
C GLY A 156 -15.63 -10.00 8.50
N ASN A 157 -16.68 -9.17 8.50
CA ASN A 157 -16.69 -7.92 9.26
C ASN A 157 -16.62 -8.17 10.76
N MET A 158 -15.86 -7.34 11.48
CA MET A 158 -15.81 -7.36 12.95
C MET A 158 -17.21 -7.19 13.56
N LEU A 159 -17.37 -7.60 14.79
CA LEU A 159 -18.58 -7.34 15.57
C LEU A 159 -18.61 -5.93 16.15
N GLY A 160 -17.47 -5.32 16.31
CA GLY A 160 -17.29 -3.94 16.81
C GLY A 160 -15.96 -3.76 17.53
N TYR A 161 -15.70 -2.54 17.92
CA TYR A 161 -14.64 -2.16 18.85
C TYR A 161 -15.17 -2.20 20.29
N ASP A 162 -14.27 -2.12 21.26
CA ASP A 162 -14.63 -1.95 22.68
C ASP A 162 -15.35 -0.62 22.92
N ASP A 163 -15.08 0.38 22.10
CA ASP A 163 -15.76 1.68 22.10
C ASP A 163 -16.99 1.66 21.15
N PRO A 164 -18.22 1.82 21.70
CA PRO A 164 -19.43 1.84 20.89
C PRO A 164 -19.51 2.98 19.88
N GLU A 165 -18.92 4.14 20.18
CA GLU A 165 -18.93 5.29 19.27
C GLU A 165 -18.06 5.03 18.03
N SER A 166 -16.88 4.46 18.23
CA SER A 166 -16.00 4.02 17.14
C SER A 166 -16.65 2.90 16.32
N THR A 167 -17.35 1.97 16.98
CA THR A 167 -18.12 0.93 16.31
C THR A 167 -19.19 1.52 15.39
N ALA A 168 -19.98 2.47 15.90
CA ALA A 168 -21.05 3.11 15.13
C ALA A 168 -20.53 3.94 13.95
N LYS A 169 -19.29 4.45 14.02
CA LYS A 169 -18.63 5.13 12.89
C LYS A 169 -18.14 4.16 11.82
N ALA A 170 -17.67 2.98 12.24
CA ALA A 170 -17.11 1.99 11.33
C ALA A 170 -18.18 1.06 10.73
N LEU A 171 -19.20 0.68 11.50
CA LEU A 171 -20.27 -0.22 11.07
C LEU A 171 -21.58 0.56 10.97
N GLN A 172 -22.01 0.84 9.74
CA GLN A 172 -23.19 1.68 9.49
C GLN A 172 -24.25 0.92 8.72
N MET A 173 -25.51 1.04 9.19
CA MET A 173 -26.67 0.52 8.47
C MET A 173 -27.01 1.47 7.34
N HIS A 174 -27.00 0.96 6.09
CA HIS A 174 -27.42 1.72 4.91
C HIS A 174 -28.89 1.50 4.58
N GLU A 175 -29.42 2.26 3.63
CA GLU A 175 -30.82 2.21 3.18
C GLU A 175 -31.18 0.85 2.54
N ASP A 176 -30.19 0.12 2.03
CA ASP A 176 -30.34 -1.23 1.49
C ASP A 176 -30.55 -2.32 2.57
N GLY A 177 -30.57 -1.92 3.85
CA GLY A 177 -30.74 -2.82 4.99
C GLY A 177 -29.50 -3.63 5.35
N ARG A 178 -28.34 -3.31 4.77
CA ARG A 178 -27.05 -3.96 5.05
C ARG A 178 -26.22 -3.13 6.00
N VAL A 179 -25.44 -3.81 6.86
CA VAL A 179 -24.43 -3.17 7.69
C VAL A 179 -23.11 -3.17 6.93
N TRP A 180 -22.70 -2.00 6.48
CA TRP A 180 -21.46 -1.80 5.77
C TRP A 180 -20.34 -1.43 6.74
N LEU A 181 -19.16 -2.01 6.51
CA LEU A 181 -17.91 -1.57 7.14
C LEU A 181 -17.35 -0.39 6.34
N HIS A 182 -17.31 0.78 6.95
CA HIS A 182 -16.61 1.97 6.47
C HIS A 182 -15.15 1.86 6.86
N THR A 183 -14.26 1.64 5.89
CA THR A 183 -12.84 1.40 6.18
C THR A 183 -12.08 2.65 6.55
N GLY A 184 -12.61 3.81 6.18
CA GLY A 184 -11.92 5.09 6.26
C GLY A 184 -10.86 5.29 5.16
N ASP A 185 -10.60 4.29 4.32
CA ASP A 185 -9.66 4.38 3.21
C ASP A 185 -10.38 4.87 1.95
N MET A 186 -9.68 5.66 1.13
CA MET A 186 -10.21 6.21 -0.11
C MET A 186 -9.65 5.47 -1.31
N GLY A 187 -10.49 5.26 -2.30
CA GLY A 187 -10.12 4.57 -3.52
C GLY A 187 -11.21 4.63 -4.58
N TYR A 188 -11.06 3.87 -5.63
CA TYR A 188 -12.05 3.68 -6.68
C TYR A 188 -12.04 2.25 -7.20
N MET A 189 -13.11 1.86 -7.86
CA MET A 189 -13.24 0.58 -8.54
C MET A 189 -13.39 0.81 -10.04
N THR A 190 -12.66 0.02 -10.84
CA THR A 190 -12.80 0.06 -12.31
C THR A 190 -14.03 -0.71 -12.78
N GLU A 191 -14.43 -0.54 -14.04
CA GLU A 191 -15.52 -1.30 -14.66
C GLU A 191 -15.30 -2.81 -14.66
N ASP A 192 -14.05 -3.25 -14.67
CA ASP A 192 -13.65 -4.66 -14.56
C ASP A 192 -13.66 -5.19 -13.12
N GLY A 193 -14.07 -4.37 -12.15
CA GLY A 193 -14.16 -4.74 -10.74
C GLY A 193 -12.82 -4.74 -9.99
N VAL A 194 -11.80 -4.08 -10.52
CA VAL A 194 -10.49 -3.95 -9.89
C VAL A 194 -10.50 -2.79 -8.91
N LEU A 195 -10.08 -3.03 -7.68
CA LEU A 195 -9.98 -2.01 -6.63
C LEU A 195 -8.61 -1.33 -6.65
N HIS A 196 -8.63 0.00 -6.59
CA HIS A 196 -7.46 0.85 -6.41
C HIS A 196 -7.60 1.62 -5.08
N VAL A 197 -6.60 1.49 -4.21
CA VAL A 197 -6.53 2.23 -2.94
C VAL A 197 -5.60 3.43 -3.15
N LEU A 198 -6.05 4.63 -2.83
CA LEU A 198 -5.32 5.88 -3.10
C LEU A 198 -4.73 6.52 -1.85
N THR A 199 -5.41 6.43 -0.73
CA THR A 199 -4.94 6.98 0.54
C THR A 199 -5.63 6.31 1.71
N ARG A 200 -4.99 6.37 2.88
CA ARG A 200 -5.58 5.93 4.13
C ARG A 200 -6.18 7.12 4.89
N GLY A 201 -7.43 6.95 5.31
CA GLY A 201 -8.17 8.00 6.00
C GLY A 201 -8.81 9.01 5.04
N LYS A 202 -9.54 9.97 5.62
CA LYS A 202 -10.15 11.05 4.84
C LYS A 202 -9.08 11.76 4.05
N SER A 203 -9.29 11.87 2.74
CA SER A 203 -8.38 12.61 1.87
C SER A 203 -8.33 14.07 2.33
N PRO A 204 -7.22 14.56 2.84
CA PRO A 204 -7.13 15.95 3.24
C PRO A 204 -7.19 16.86 2.00
N ARG A 205 -7.83 18.04 2.13
CA ARG A 205 -7.97 18.98 1.02
C ARG A 205 -6.91 20.05 1.03
N HIS A 206 -6.40 20.35 -0.15
CA HIS A 206 -5.47 21.46 -0.38
C HIS A 206 -5.73 22.08 -1.76
N GLY A 207 -5.75 23.43 -1.85
CA GLY A 207 -5.82 24.14 -3.14
C GLY A 207 -7.04 23.80 -4.01
N GLY A 208 -8.11 23.21 -3.42
CA GLY A 208 -9.32 22.81 -4.14
C GLY A 208 -9.35 21.34 -4.60
N GLY A 209 -8.27 20.58 -4.38
CA GLY A 209 -8.18 19.14 -4.65
C GLY A 209 -8.02 18.29 -3.40
N ASP A 210 -8.20 16.99 -3.56
CA ASP A 210 -8.00 16.00 -2.51
C ASP A 210 -6.55 15.46 -2.60
N LEU A 211 -5.81 15.52 -1.46
CA LEU A 211 -4.45 14.99 -1.38
C LEU A 211 -4.49 13.49 -1.10
N ALA A 212 -4.18 12.68 -2.08
CA ALA A 212 -4.09 11.24 -1.96
C ALA A 212 -2.61 10.81 -2.04
N THR A 213 -2.01 10.44 -0.90
CA THR A 213 -0.56 10.20 -0.79
C THR A 213 -0.06 9.18 -1.81
N LEU A 214 -0.70 8.03 -1.92
CA LEU A 214 -0.26 6.99 -2.85
C LEU A 214 -0.42 7.41 -4.31
N LEU A 215 -1.48 8.18 -4.64
CA LEU A 215 -1.64 8.73 -5.99
C LEU A 215 -0.48 9.68 -6.32
N MET A 216 -0.13 10.57 -5.40
CA MET A 216 0.97 11.52 -5.58
C MET A 216 2.32 10.80 -5.71
N GLU A 217 2.56 9.81 -4.85
CA GLU A 217 3.73 8.93 -4.92
C GLU A 217 3.79 8.19 -6.27
N ASN A 218 2.69 7.65 -6.76
CA ASN A 218 2.65 6.99 -8.06
C ASN A 218 2.90 7.93 -9.24
N ILE A 219 2.41 9.17 -9.18
CA ILE A 219 2.66 10.17 -10.23
C ILE A 219 4.17 10.48 -10.31
N VAL A 220 4.82 10.73 -9.18
CA VAL A 220 6.27 10.98 -9.12
C VAL A 220 7.05 9.75 -9.55
N ALA A 221 6.67 8.57 -9.07
CA ALA A 221 7.30 7.30 -9.43
C ALA A 221 7.19 6.98 -10.93
N ASP A 222 6.05 7.27 -11.56
CA ASP A 222 5.82 7.01 -12.99
C ASP A 222 6.47 8.07 -13.89
N ALA A 223 6.77 9.26 -13.36
CA ALA A 223 7.57 10.27 -14.06
C ALA A 223 9.03 9.84 -14.25
N ASP A 224 9.49 8.81 -13.50
CA ASP A 224 10.83 8.20 -13.59
C ASP A 224 11.96 9.24 -13.57
N ILE A 225 11.86 10.18 -12.61
CA ILE A 225 12.78 11.31 -12.48
C ILE A 225 14.17 10.78 -12.11
N GLU A 226 15.17 11.10 -12.97
CA GLU A 226 16.54 10.70 -12.76
C GLU A 226 17.09 11.33 -11.45
N GLY A 227 17.79 10.50 -10.66
CA GLY A 227 18.34 10.91 -9.35
C GLY A 227 17.43 10.60 -8.17
N ILE A 228 16.15 10.29 -8.35
CA ILE A 228 15.28 9.83 -7.26
C ILE A 228 15.38 8.31 -7.13
N LYS A 229 15.96 7.86 -6.02
CA LYS A 229 16.04 6.44 -5.67
C LYS A 229 14.76 5.94 -5.01
N ASP A 230 14.18 6.75 -4.11
CA ASP A 230 12.98 6.44 -3.35
C ASP A 230 12.27 7.75 -2.94
N GLU A 231 10.95 7.72 -2.80
CA GLU A 231 10.15 8.90 -2.46
C GLU A 231 8.89 8.52 -1.67
N PHE A 232 8.42 9.45 -0.83
CA PHE A 232 7.11 9.34 -0.17
C PHE A 232 6.60 10.70 0.29
N PHE A 233 5.28 10.86 0.34
CA PHE A 233 4.63 12.07 0.81
C PHE A 233 4.22 11.98 2.29
N VAL A 234 4.34 13.12 2.98
CA VAL A 234 3.77 13.36 4.30
C VAL A 234 2.82 14.54 4.20
N ILE A 235 1.60 14.37 4.69
CA ILE A 235 0.57 15.41 4.67
C ILE A 235 0.31 15.85 6.11
N ILE A 236 0.48 17.13 6.39
CA ILE A 236 0.42 17.71 7.72
C ILE A 236 -0.69 18.76 7.78
N PRO A 237 -1.47 18.85 8.88
CA PRO A 237 -2.38 19.97 9.08
C PRO A 237 -1.65 21.30 9.05
N ASP A 238 -2.25 22.29 8.36
CA ASP A 238 -1.73 23.66 8.36
C ASP A 238 -2.07 24.34 9.69
N GLU A 239 -1.05 24.68 10.48
CA GLU A 239 -1.22 25.33 11.79
C GLU A 239 -1.87 26.72 11.67
N LYS A 240 -1.66 27.39 10.54
CA LYS A 240 -2.17 28.76 10.30
C LYS A 240 -3.63 28.79 9.84
N TYR A 241 -4.05 27.76 9.10
CA TYR A 241 -5.38 27.70 8.50
C TYR A 241 -6.06 26.37 8.83
N PRO A 242 -6.89 26.31 9.91
CA PRO A 242 -7.58 25.09 10.30
C PRO A 242 -8.40 24.47 9.17
N GLY A 243 -8.25 23.17 8.99
CA GLY A 243 -8.91 22.41 7.91
C GLY A 243 -8.14 22.36 6.59
N ARG A 244 -7.04 23.11 6.48
CA ARG A 244 -6.08 23.02 5.38
C ARG A 244 -4.99 22.02 5.73
N PHE A 245 -4.44 21.37 4.71
CA PHE A 245 -3.33 20.43 4.85
C PHE A 245 -2.24 20.76 3.85
N LEU A 246 -1.01 20.47 4.22
CA LEU A 246 0.20 20.80 3.46
C LEU A 246 0.92 19.50 3.09
N PRO A 247 1.16 19.24 1.80
CA PRO A 247 1.97 18.10 1.37
C PRO A 247 3.47 18.46 1.45
N TYR A 248 4.26 17.51 1.91
CA TYR A 248 5.72 17.54 1.92
C TYR A 248 6.22 16.29 1.24
N LEU A 249 7.21 16.43 0.35
CA LEU A 249 7.85 15.31 -0.31
C LEU A 249 9.17 15.01 0.39
N TYR A 250 9.39 13.74 0.72
CA TYR A 250 10.66 13.23 1.19
C TYR A 250 11.26 12.33 0.12
N VAL A 251 12.53 12.54 -0.20
CA VAL A 251 13.25 11.81 -1.24
C VAL A 251 14.52 11.18 -0.69
N ILE A 252 14.88 10.04 -1.21
CA ILE A 252 16.21 9.46 -1.11
C ILE A 252 16.84 9.59 -2.49
N LEU A 253 17.96 10.29 -2.58
CA LEU A 253 18.61 10.56 -3.85
C LEU A 253 19.71 9.55 -4.17
N GLU A 254 20.03 9.43 -5.43
CA GLU A 254 21.22 8.74 -5.92
C GLU A 254 22.45 9.60 -5.71
N ASP A 255 23.62 8.97 -5.60
CA ASP A 255 24.88 9.68 -5.38
C ASP A 255 25.14 10.72 -6.47
N GLY A 256 25.38 11.95 -6.06
CA GLY A 256 25.70 13.07 -6.95
C GLY A 256 24.52 13.95 -7.35
N TYR A 257 23.31 13.60 -6.94
CA TYR A 257 22.10 14.44 -7.13
C TYR A 257 21.77 15.24 -5.89
N THR A 258 21.12 16.38 -6.11
CA THR A 258 20.59 17.27 -5.06
C THR A 258 19.08 17.48 -5.25
N VAL A 259 18.42 18.05 -4.25
CA VAL A 259 17.00 18.40 -4.35
C VAL A 259 16.76 19.40 -5.49
N GLU A 260 17.68 20.32 -5.71
CA GLU A 260 17.60 21.32 -6.78
C GLU A 260 17.57 20.68 -8.17
N ASP A 261 18.26 19.55 -8.37
CA ASP A 261 18.34 18.86 -9.67
C ASP A 261 17.01 18.21 -10.07
N ILE A 262 16.18 17.84 -9.08
CA ILE A 262 14.94 17.08 -9.29
C ILE A 262 13.67 17.94 -9.12
N ALA A 263 13.76 19.09 -8.45
CA ALA A 263 12.59 19.84 -7.99
C ALA A 263 11.68 20.28 -9.13
N ASP A 264 12.23 20.84 -10.20
CA ASP A 264 11.43 21.32 -11.33
C ASP A 264 10.61 20.18 -11.97
N GLN A 265 11.19 19.01 -12.15
CA GLN A 265 10.54 17.84 -12.70
C GLN A 265 9.41 17.30 -11.77
N VAL A 266 9.64 17.35 -10.45
CA VAL A 266 8.61 17.00 -9.45
C VAL A 266 7.41 17.95 -9.57
N TYR A 267 7.64 19.27 -9.66
CA TYR A 267 6.55 20.23 -9.81
C TYR A 267 5.84 20.11 -11.17
N GLU A 268 6.55 19.77 -12.23
CA GLU A 268 5.99 19.62 -13.57
C GLU A 268 5.08 18.37 -13.69
N CYS A 269 5.39 17.29 -13.00
CA CYS A 269 4.59 16.07 -13.09
C CYS A 269 3.33 16.08 -12.21
N LEU A 270 3.24 16.96 -11.21
CA LEU A 270 2.12 17.05 -10.28
C LEU A 270 1.14 18.17 -10.65
N ASP A 271 -0.14 17.95 -10.38
CA ASP A 271 -1.11 19.04 -10.44
C ASP A 271 -0.79 20.12 -9.39
N PRO A 272 -1.07 21.42 -9.66
CA PRO A 272 -0.69 22.51 -8.76
C PRO A 272 -1.17 22.37 -7.31
N TYR A 273 -2.32 21.71 -7.07
CA TYR A 273 -2.82 21.49 -5.72
C TYR A 273 -2.08 20.35 -4.97
N MET A 274 -1.32 19.53 -5.69
CA MET A 274 -0.49 18.44 -5.15
C MET A 274 0.96 18.88 -4.91
N HIS A 275 1.35 20.07 -5.36
CA HIS A 275 2.72 20.55 -5.23
C HIS A 275 3.18 20.49 -3.77
N PRO A 276 4.31 19.84 -3.46
CA PRO A 276 4.85 19.86 -2.12
C PRO A 276 5.21 21.28 -1.70
N VAL A 277 4.98 21.61 -0.43
CA VAL A 277 5.41 22.89 0.15
C VAL A 277 6.92 22.97 0.20
N ASP A 278 7.55 21.81 0.41
CA ASP A 278 9.00 21.65 0.42
C ASP A 278 9.38 20.20 0.08
N ILE A 279 10.62 20.01 -0.37
CA ILE A 279 11.20 18.71 -0.69
C ILE A 279 12.40 18.49 0.23
N PHE A 280 12.39 17.39 0.97
CA PHE A 280 13.43 17.05 1.93
C PHE A 280 14.18 15.79 1.50
N GLU A 281 15.51 15.88 1.52
CA GLU A 281 16.35 14.71 1.36
C GLU A 281 16.50 13.94 2.67
N LEU A 282 16.44 12.61 2.58
CA LEU A 282 16.76 11.68 3.66
C LEU A 282 17.81 10.67 3.20
N PRO A 283 18.70 10.22 4.10
CA PRO A 283 19.68 9.18 3.77
C PRO A 283 19.03 7.82 3.51
N GLU A 284 17.89 7.56 4.13
CA GLU A 284 17.11 6.33 3.96
C GLU A 284 15.65 6.54 4.40
N ARG A 285 14.77 5.66 3.93
CA ARG A 285 13.36 5.66 4.36
C ARG A 285 13.25 5.26 5.83
N PRO A 286 12.64 6.09 6.68
CA PRO A 286 12.46 5.76 8.09
C PRO A 286 11.32 4.77 8.29
N PHE A 287 11.52 3.78 9.16
CA PHE A 287 10.49 2.81 9.53
C PHE A 287 10.14 2.89 11.01
N PHE A 288 8.86 2.71 11.31
CA PHE A 288 8.33 2.54 12.66
C PHE A 288 7.19 1.51 12.66
N HIS A 289 7.24 0.54 13.57
CA HIS A 289 6.30 -0.58 13.60
C HIS A 289 6.11 -1.25 12.21
N PHE A 290 7.23 -1.47 11.51
CA PHE A 290 7.28 -2.12 10.19
C PHE A 290 6.60 -1.37 9.05
N LYS A 291 6.34 -0.06 9.19
CA LYS A 291 5.77 0.82 8.16
C LYS A 291 6.62 2.07 8.02
N THR A 292 6.50 2.74 6.88
CA THR A 292 7.09 4.06 6.68
C THR A 292 6.64 5.01 7.80
N ASN A 293 7.60 5.55 8.54
CA ASN A 293 7.33 6.46 9.64
C ASN A 293 7.02 7.87 9.12
N ARG A 294 5.75 8.14 8.81
CA ARG A 294 5.29 9.46 8.40
C ARG A 294 4.97 10.39 9.57
N ILE A 295 4.83 9.86 10.80
CA ILE A 295 4.40 10.64 11.98
C ILE A 295 5.57 11.40 12.61
N GLY A 296 6.77 10.83 12.59
CA GLY A 296 7.97 11.45 13.16
C GLY A 296 8.63 12.50 12.27
N LEU A 297 8.14 12.69 11.06
CA LEU A 297 8.61 13.67 10.08
C LEU A 297 7.67 14.89 10.12
N LYS A 298 8.31 16.03 10.36
CA LYS A 298 7.65 17.12 10.52
C LYS A 298 7.32 18.43 10.49
#